data_ae0b2ec1b5386b933a471d03afbb1c90
#
_entry.id   ae0b2ec1b5386b933a471d03afbb1c90
#
_cell.length_a   1.000
_cell.length_b   1.000
_cell.length_c   1.000
_cell.angle_alpha   90.00
_cell.angle_beta   90.00
_cell.angle_gamma   90.00
#
_symmetry.space_group_name_H-M   'P 1'
#
loop_
_entity.id
_entity.type
_entity.pdbx_description
1 polymer ?
#
loop_
_entity_poly.entity_id
_entity_poly.type
_entity_poly.pdbx_seq_one_letter_code
_entity_poly.pdbx_strand_id
1 'polypeptide(L)'
;MSEQAVLAVPTAQAARRGRPSAGRSLSRDQVLDAGLALLEAVGAQGFGLRPLARQLGITPMSVIHHVGDQQELMRSLVERVHGLPLAEPQPGLAPAQRVQALLAGYMERVRRHPALTVCILGDPALFTDSLAAFTQRLRGEVQQCEPGENEGDAAVLLDLLIDYTHGHALALALSGEGAQALHGRFEQGLARLLR
;
A
#
# COMPACT_ATOMS: atom_id res chain seq x y z
N MET A 1 9.99 36.43 -76.98
CA MET A 1 8.69 35.80 -76.58
C MET A 1 9.03 34.81 -75.46
N SER A 2 8.90 35.27 -74.26
CA SER A 2 9.24 34.48 -73.06
C SER A 2 7.98 34.20 -72.25
N GLU A 3 7.62 32.96 -72.20
CA GLU A 3 6.45 32.46 -71.49
C GLU A 3 6.85 32.20 -70.02
N GLN A 4 6.24 32.96 -69.11
CA GLN A 4 6.43 32.81 -67.66
C GLN A 4 5.57 31.67 -67.16
N ALA A 5 6.19 30.57 -66.71
CA ALA A 5 5.50 29.51 -65.97
C ALA A 5 5.22 29.96 -64.54
N VAL A 6 3.96 30.05 -64.18
CA VAL A 6 3.47 30.31 -62.83
C VAL A 6 3.54 28.99 -62.03
N LEU A 7 4.44 28.96 -61.06
CA LEU A 7 4.54 27.84 -60.06
C LEU A 7 3.37 27.92 -59.07
N ALA A 8 2.51 26.91 -59.13
CA ALA A 8 1.44 26.73 -58.11
C ALA A 8 2.04 26.24 -56.78
N VAL A 9 1.77 26.98 -55.71
CA VAL A 9 2.09 26.65 -54.33
C VAL A 9 1.12 25.56 -53.86
N PRO A 10 1.55 24.40 -53.37
CA PRO A 10 0.65 23.42 -52.81
C PRO A 10 0.12 23.89 -51.42
N THR A 11 -1.17 24.03 -51.31
CA THR A 11 -1.89 24.28 -50.06
C THR A 11 -1.63 23.13 -49.06
N ALA A 12 -1.09 23.47 -47.88
CA ALA A 12 -0.88 22.56 -46.77
C ALA A 12 -2.21 21.94 -46.31
N GLN A 13 -2.37 20.65 -46.57
CA GLN A 13 -3.48 19.85 -46.12
C GLN A 13 -3.39 19.72 -44.59
N ALA A 14 -4.35 20.28 -43.88
CA ALA A 14 -4.44 20.16 -42.44
C ALA A 14 -4.44 18.69 -41.99
N ALA A 15 -3.38 18.29 -41.28
CA ALA A 15 -3.26 16.97 -40.71
C ALA A 15 -4.47 16.69 -39.82
N ARG A 16 -5.32 15.78 -40.24
CA ARG A 16 -6.39 15.22 -39.41
C ARG A 16 -5.73 14.64 -38.16
N ARG A 17 -6.03 15.21 -36.99
CA ARG A 17 -5.71 14.63 -35.69
C ARG A 17 -6.28 13.21 -35.68
N GLY A 18 -5.41 12.23 -35.83
CA GLY A 18 -5.75 10.83 -35.74
C GLY A 18 -6.38 10.55 -34.37
N ARG A 19 -7.51 9.87 -34.39
CA ARG A 19 -8.14 9.26 -33.23
C ARG A 19 -7.05 8.46 -32.52
N PRO A 20 -6.85 8.60 -31.17
CA PRO A 20 -5.88 7.80 -30.45
C PRO A 20 -6.13 6.33 -30.75
N SER A 21 -5.09 5.59 -31.16
CA SER A 21 -5.13 4.16 -31.36
C SER A 21 -5.78 3.51 -30.14
N ALA A 22 -6.61 2.48 -30.34
CA ALA A 22 -7.24 1.69 -29.31
C ALA A 22 -6.17 1.01 -28.42
N GLY A 23 -5.50 1.81 -27.59
CA GLY A 23 -4.65 1.38 -26.52
C GLY A 23 -5.53 0.89 -25.39
N ARG A 24 -5.22 -0.25 -24.79
CA ARG A 24 -5.82 -0.83 -23.61
C ARG A 24 -6.37 0.28 -22.70
N SER A 25 -7.68 0.29 -22.49
CA SER A 25 -8.28 1.21 -21.53
C SER A 25 -7.61 0.96 -20.18
N LEU A 26 -7.06 2.02 -19.57
CA LEU A 26 -6.42 1.94 -18.26
C LEU A 26 -7.46 1.42 -17.26
N SER A 27 -7.15 0.35 -16.55
CA SER A 27 -8.02 -0.19 -15.53
C SER A 27 -7.79 0.50 -14.18
N ARG A 28 -8.80 0.43 -13.29
CA ARG A 28 -8.66 0.91 -11.91
C ARG A 28 -7.46 0.25 -11.20
N ASP A 29 -7.26 -1.05 -11.39
CA ASP A 29 -6.14 -1.79 -10.81
C ASP A 29 -4.79 -1.27 -11.28
N GLN A 30 -4.64 -0.96 -12.55
CA GLN A 30 -3.40 -0.37 -13.08
C GLN A 30 -3.12 1.03 -12.50
N VAL A 31 -4.18 1.82 -12.25
CA VAL A 31 -4.03 3.12 -11.57
C VAL A 31 -3.59 2.94 -10.12
N LEU A 32 -4.16 1.97 -9.41
CA LEU A 32 -3.79 1.67 -8.02
C LEU A 32 -2.37 1.10 -7.91
N ASP A 33 -1.96 0.21 -8.82
CA ASP A 33 -0.59 -0.32 -8.84
C ASP A 33 0.44 0.78 -9.09
N ALA A 34 0.17 1.67 -10.07
CA ALA A 34 1.01 2.82 -10.33
C ALA A 34 1.01 3.82 -9.16
N GLY A 35 -0.14 4.00 -8.51
CA GLY A 35 -0.28 4.84 -7.31
C GLY A 35 0.55 4.33 -6.15
N LEU A 36 0.50 3.03 -5.86
CA LEU A 36 1.28 2.40 -4.81
C LEU A 36 2.79 2.52 -5.09
N ALA A 37 3.21 2.20 -6.32
CA ALA A 37 4.60 2.34 -6.73
C ALA A 37 5.11 3.79 -6.63
N LEU A 38 4.28 4.77 -7.01
CA LEU A 38 4.62 6.19 -6.88
C LEU A 38 4.76 6.58 -5.41
N LEU A 39 3.81 6.20 -4.55
CA LEU A 39 3.84 6.53 -3.11
C LEU A 39 5.13 6.01 -2.46
N GLU A 40 5.51 4.76 -2.75
CA GLU A 40 6.74 4.16 -2.20
C GLU A 40 8.01 4.82 -2.75
N ALA A 41 7.98 5.36 -3.97
CA ALA A 41 9.13 6.01 -4.57
C ALA A 41 9.36 7.45 -4.08
N VAL A 42 8.28 8.23 -3.85
CA VAL A 42 8.38 9.67 -3.57
C VAL A 42 7.91 10.06 -2.16
N GLY A 43 7.33 9.12 -1.41
CA GLY A 43 6.75 9.37 -0.09
C GLY A 43 5.47 10.20 -0.13
N ALA A 44 4.88 10.42 1.05
CA ALA A 44 3.61 11.14 1.19
C ALA A 44 3.63 12.56 0.63
N GLN A 45 4.73 13.29 0.81
CA GLN A 45 4.83 14.70 0.37
C GLN A 45 4.88 14.86 -1.15
N GLY A 46 5.45 13.88 -1.87
CA GLY A 46 5.54 13.89 -3.33
C GLY A 46 4.35 13.23 -4.02
N PHE A 47 3.50 12.55 -3.27
CA PHE A 47 2.39 11.77 -3.79
C PHE A 47 1.11 12.60 -4.00
N GLY A 48 0.35 12.27 -5.06
CA GLY A 48 -0.95 12.89 -5.32
C GLY A 48 -1.48 12.63 -6.71
N LEU A 49 -2.72 13.07 -6.96
CA LEU A 49 -3.43 12.85 -8.23
C LEU A 49 -2.67 13.43 -9.44
N ARG A 50 -2.07 14.61 -9.30
CA ARG A 50 -1.32 15.25 -10.41
C ARG A 50 -0.01 14.53 -10.73
N PRO A 51 0.87 14.18 -9.75
CA PRO A 51 2.02 13.32 -9.98
C PRO A 51 1.65 11.97 -10.60
N LEU A 52 0.60 11.32 -10.11
CA LEU A 52 0.13 10.04 -10.62
C LEU A 52 -0.36 10.15 -12.08
N ALA A 53 -1.14 11.18 -12.39
CA ALA A 53 -1.61 11.45 -13.76
C ALA A 53 -0.43 11.66 -14.73
N ARG A 54 0.60 12.39 -14.30
CA ARG A 54 1.82 12.61 -15.08
C ARG A 54 2.57 11.30 -15.35
N GLN A 55 2.72 10.45 -14.32
CA GLN A 55 3.36 9.13 -14.46
C GLN A 55 2.62 8.23 -15.45
N LEU A 56 1.27 8.27 -15.42
CA LEU A 56 0.42 7.45 -16.30
C LEU A 56 0.23 8.04 -17.70
N GLY A 57 0.68 9.29 -17.95
CA GLY A 57 0.48 9.98 -19.23
C GLY A 57 -0.98 10.34 -19.52
N ILE A 58 -1.80 10.54 -18.48
CA ILE A 58 -3.23 10.88 -18.58
C ILE A 58 -3.55 12.19 -17.84
N THR A 59 -4.81 12.65 -17.92
CA THR A 59 -5.24 13.85 -17.19
C THR A 59 -5.56 13.53 -15.72
N PRO A 60 -5.43 14.48 -14.78
CA PRO A 60 -5.88 14.31 -13.40
C PRO A 60 -7.36 13.92 -13.29
N MET A 61 -8.21 14.44 -14.17
CA MET A 61 -9.63 14.07 -14.23
C MET A 61 -9.83 12.61 -14.61
N SER A 62 -8.98 12.07 -15.47
CA SER A 62 -9.01 10.62 -15.78
C SER A 62 -8.63 9.78 -14.57
N VAL A 63 -7.66 10.21 -13.75
CA VAL A 63 -7.32 9.51 -12.49
C VAL A 63 -8.51 9.54 -11.54
N ILE A 64 -9.12 10.72 -11.32
CA ILE A 64 -10.30 10.88 -10.45
C ILE A 64 -11.44 9.98 -10.91
N HIS A 65 -11.66 9.84 -12.21
CA HIS A 65 -12.69 8.94 -12.75
C HIS A 65 -12.46 7.47 -12.33
N HIS A 66 -11.21 7.04 -12.20
CA HIS A 66 -10.88 5.66 -11.81
C HIS A 66 -10.90 5.42 -10.30
N VAL A 67 -10.44 6.38 -9.50
CA VAL A 67 -10.10 6.16 -8.09
C VAL A 67 -10.70 7.17 -7.12
N GLY A 68 -11.49 8.13 -7.62
CA GLY A 68 -12.07 9.19 -6.82
C GLY A 68 -11.09 10.30 -6.47
N ASP A 69 -11.32 10.96 -5.35
CA ASP A 69 -10.45 12.02 -4.86
C ASP A 69 -9.15 11.48 -4.22
N GLN A 70 -8.36 12.39 -3.65
CA GLN A 70 -7.08 12.03 -3.01
C GLN A 70 -7.27 11.09 -1.81
N GLN A 71 -8.31 11.29 -1.03
CA GLN A 71 -8.59 10.46 0.15
C GLN A 71 -9.10 9.07 -0.26
N GLU A 72 -9.99 9.02 -1.24
CA GLU A 72 -10.51 7.77 -1.81
C GLU A 72 -9.39 6.95 -2.48
N LEU A 73 -8.45 7.61 -3.18
CA LEU A 73 -7.25 6.98 -3.71
C LEU A 73 -6.43 6.35 -2.58
N MET A 74 -6.12 7.12 -1.52
CA MET A 74 -5.33 6.61 -0.38
C MET A 74 -6.02 5.42 0.30
N ARG A 75 -7.32 5.51 0.59
CA ARG A 75 -8.09 4.39 1.15
C ARG A 75 -8.06 3.16 0.24
N SER A 76 -8.16 3.37 -1.07
CA SER A 76 -8.07 2.28 -2.06
C SER A 76 -6.69 1.61 -2.09
N LEU A 77 -5.61 2.37 -1.85
CA LEU A 77 -4.26 1.81 -1.72
C LEU A 77 -4.13 0.99 -0.43
N VAL A 78 -4.71 1.46 0.68
CA VAL A 78 -4.77 0.70 1.93
C VAL A 78 -5.50 -0.62 1.73
N GLU A 79 -6.70 -0.59 1.13
CA GLU A 79 -7.48 -1.80 0.84
C GLU A 79 -6.76 -2.75 -0.13
N ARG A 80 -6.02 -2.22 -1.11
CA ARG A 80 -5.23 -3.06 -2.03
C ARG A 80 -4.13 -3.84 -1.32
N VAL A 81 -3.50 -3.26 -0.31
CA VAL A 81 -2.42 -3.90 0.46
C VAL A 81 -2.97 -4.75 1.60
N HIS A 82 -3.91 -4.21 2.37
CA HIS A 82 -4.39 -4.83 3.62
C HIS A 82 -5.69 -5.62 3.45
N GLY A 83 -6.46 -5.39 2.39
CA GLY A 83 -7.68 -6.14 2.07
C GLY A 83 -7.44 -7.58 1.61
N LEU A 84 -6.20 -7.92 1.21
CA LEU A 84 -5.85 -9.29 0.91
C LEU A 84 -5.74 -10.12 2.20
N PRO A 85 -6.33 -11.33 2.26
CA PRO A 85 -6.21 -12.16 3.44
C PRO A 85 -4.73 -12.50 3.72
N LEU A 86 -4.35 -12.51 4.99
CA LEU A 86 -3.10 -13.12 5.43
C LEU A 86 -3.24 -14.64 5.35
N ALA A 87 -2.12 -15.34 5.18
CA ALA A 87 -2.11 -16.79 5.27
C ALA A 87 -2.70 -17.22 6.62
N GLU A 88 -3.58 -18.21 6.58
CA GLU A 88 -4.12 -18.79 7.80
C GLU A 88 -3.02 -19.51 8.57
N PRO A 89 -2.91 -19.29 9.91
CA PRO A 89 -2.02 -20.09 10.73
C PRO A 89 -2.36 -21.57 10.61
N GLN A 90 -1.34 -22.41 10.69
CA GLN A 90 -1.55 -23.87 10.60
C GLN A 90 -2.49 -24.35 11.72
N PRO A 91 -3.37 -25.33 11.44
CA PRO A 91 -4.24 -25.92 12.46
C PRO A 91 -3.41 -26.54 13.59
N GLY A 92 -3.90 -26.39 14.82
CA GLY A 92 -3.26 -26.96 16.01
C GLY A 92 -2.13 -26.14 16.64
N LEU A 93 -1.81 -24.97 16.11
CA LEU A 93 -0.87 -24.05 16.77
C LEU A 93 -1.44 -23.50 18.08
N ALA A 94 -0.59 -23.34 19.08
CA ALA A 94 -0.93 -22.62 20.31
C ALA A 94 -1.27 -21.15 20.01
N PRO A 95 -2.10 -20.47 20.83
CA PRO A 95 -2.49 -19.07 20.62
C PRO A 95 -1.31 -18.14 20.34
N ALA A 96 -0.25 -18.19 21.14
CA ALA A 96 0.96 -17.39 20.93
C ALA A 96 1.62 -17.63 19.57
N GLN A 97 1.63 -18.87 19.08
CA GLN A 97 2.16 -19.19 17.76
C GLN A 97 1.28 -18.65 16.63
N ARG A 98 -0.05 -18.62 16.81
CA ARG A 98 -0.98 -18.00 15.84
C ARG A 98 -0.78 -16.50 15.77
N VAL A 99 -0.63 -15.83 16.92
CA VAL A 99 -0.28 -14.40 17.00
C VAL A 99 1.02 -14.12 16.26
N GLN A 100 2.07 -14.92 16.51
CA GLN A 100 3.36 -14.77 15.82
C GLN A 100 3.22 -14.92 14.30
N ALA A 101 2.48 -15.92 13.82
CA ALA A 101 2.27 -16.14 12.40
C ALA A 101 1.51 -14.96 11.73
N LEU A 102 0.47 -14.44 12.37
CA LEU A 102 -0.29 -13.28 11.89
C LEU A 102 0.59 -12.03 11.83
N LEU A 103 1.37 -11.75 12.87
CA LEU A 103 2.26 -10.60 12.93
C LEU A 103 3.44 -10.71 11.96
N ALA A 104 3.96 -11.91 11.71
CA ALA A 104 4.99 -12.12 10.67
C ALA A 104 4.46 -11.79 9.28
N GLY A 105 3.24 -12.22 8.94
CA GLY A 105 2.59 -11.87 7.68
C GLY A 105 2.28 -10.37 7.56
N TYR A 106 1.84 -9.75 8.64
CA TYR A 106 1.59 -8.31 8.70
C TYR A 106 2.89 -7.50 8.58
N MET A 107 3.93 -7.86 9.31
CA MET A 107 5.27 -7.26 9.24
C MET A 107 5.81 -7.21 7.80
N GLU A 108 5.63 -8.28 7.03
CA GLU A 108 6.08 -8.33 5.65
C GLU A 108 5.32 -7.35 4.75
N ARG A 109 4.02 -7.09 4.99
CA ARG A 109 3.25 -6.06 4.28
C ARG A 109 3.77 -4.65 4.60
N VAL A 110 3.98 -4.36 5.89
CA VAL A 110 4.54 -3.08 6.35
C VAL A 110 5.93 -2.85 5.74
N ARG A 111 6.77 -3.87 5.73
CA ARG A 111 8.12 -3.80 5.15
C ARG A 111 8.12 -3.53 3.65
N ARG A 112 7.15 -4.08 2.91
CA ARG A 112 7.00 -3.85 1.46
C ARG A 112 6.43 -2.48 1.12
N HIS A 113 5.63 -1.92 2.02
CA HIS A 113 4.91 -0.68 1.81
C HIS A 113 5.11 0.31 2.97
N PRO A 114 6.37 0.70 3.26
CA PRO A 114 6.68 1.55 4.40
C PRO A 114 6.10 2.96 4.26
N ALA A 115 6.07 3.55 3.06
CA ALA A 115 5.51 4.87 2.86
C ALA A 115 3.99 4.88 3.07
N LEU A 116 3.28 3.85 2.61
CA LEU A 116 1.84 3.69 2.88
C LEU A 116 1.58 3.52 4.38
N THR A 117 2.39 2.73 5.07
CA THR A 117 2.26 2.52 6.53
C THR A 117 2.43 3.83 7.30
N VAL A 118 3.43 4.65 6.94
CA VAL A 118 3.60 5.98 7.56
C VAL A 118 2.38 6.88 7.32
N CYS A 119 1.76 6.82 6.13
CA CYS A 119 0.51 7.54 5.88
C CYS A 119 -0.63 7.07 6.78
N ILE A 120 -0.80 5.75 6.96
CA ILE A 120 -1.85 5.18 7.83
C ILE A 120 -1.65 5.63 9.28
N LEU A 121 -0.41 5.59 9.79
CA LEU A 121 -0.09 6.01 11.15
C LEU A 121 -0.32 7.52 11.38
N GLY A 122 -0.20 8.33 10.31
CA GLY A 122 -0.38 9.78 10.36
C GLY A 122 -1.83 10.27 10.14
N ASP A 123 -2.73 9.42 9.65
CA ASP A 123 -4.11 9.80 9.31
C ASP A 123 -5.11 8.70 9.71
N PRO A 124 -5.85 8.89 10.82
CA PRO A 124 -6.87 7.93 11.27
C PRO A 124 -7.97 7.62 10.23
N ALA A 125 -8.22 8.53 9.27
CA ALA A 125 -9.20 8.31 8.21
C ALA A 125 -8.78 7.20 7.22
N LEU A 126 -7.51 6.78 7.25
CA LEU A 126 -6.97 5.67 6.48
C LEU A 126 -7.08 4.32 7.19
N PHE A 127 -7.58 4.28 8.43
CA PHE A 127 -7.86 3.03 9.13
C PHE A 127 -9.14 2.40 8.57
N THR A 128 -8.97 1.54 7.60
CA THR A 128 -10.07 0.94 6.81
C THR A 128 -10.67 -0.29 7.51
N ASP A 129 -11.80 -0.78 6.97
CA ASP A 129 -12.48 -1.97 7.49
C ASP A 129 -11.58 -3.21 7.48
N SER A 130 -10.72 -3.35 6.47
CA SER A 130 -9.74 -4.46 6.40
C SER A 130 -8.71 -4.42 7.53
N LEU A 131 -8.21 -3.23 7.88
CA LEU A 131 -7.31 -3.06 9.03
C LEU A 131 -8.05 -3.31 10.34
N ALA A 132 -9.28 -2.82 10.48
CA ALA A 132 -10.12 -3.07 11.65
C ALA A 132 -10.37 -4.58 11.84
N ALA A 133 -10.72 -5.30 10.77
CA ALA A 133 -10.94 -6.74 10.81
C ALA A 133 -9.68 -7.51 11.21
N PHE A 134 -8.52 -7.13 10.67
CA PHE A 134 -7.23 -7.70 11.07
C PHE A 134 -6.94 -7.45 12.55
N THR A 135 -7.10 -6.23 13.04
CA THR A 135 -6.89 -5.87 14.44
C THR A 135 -7.82 -6.63 15.37
N GLN A 136 -9.10 -6.79 15.01
CA GLN A 136 -10.06 -7.57 15.78
C GLN A 136 -9.69 -9.06 15.83
N ARG A 137 -9.26 -9.62 14.71
CA ARG A 137 -8.78 -10.99 14.66
C ARG A 137 -7.56 -11.18 15.58
N LEU A 138 -6.57 -10.29 15.47
CA LEU A 138 -5.37 -10.34 16.31
C LEU A 138 -5.70 -10.23 17.80
N ARG A 139 -6.64 -9.32 18.15
CA ARG A 139 -7.15 -9.19 19.52
C ARG A 139 -7.73 -10.49 20.05
N GLY A 140 -8.56 -11.17 19.26
CA GLY A 140 -9.12 -12.46 19.64
C GLY A 140 -8.07 -13.55 19.90
N GLU A 141 -6.97 -13.55 19.16
CA GLU A 141 -5.86 -14.48 19.39
C GLU A 141 -5.02 -14.10 20.63
N VAL A 142 -4.80 -12.80 20.86
CA VAL A 142 -4.08 -12.29 22.05
C VAL A 142 -4.85 -12.64 23.33
N GLN A 143 -6.17 -12.47 23.35
CA GLN A 143 -7.01 -12.86 24.48
C GLN A 143 -6.93 -14.35 24.84
N GLN A 144 -6.64 -15.21 23.86
CA GLN A 144 -6.43 -16.65 24.10
C GLN A 144 -5.03 -16.97 24.64
N CYS A 145 -4.06 -16.07 24.54
CA CYS A 145 -2.73 -16.26 25.11
C CYS A 145 -2.75 -16.17 26.64
N GLU A 146 -3.62 -15.34 27.20
CA GLU A 146 -3.68 -15.01 28.64
C GLU A 146 -5.11 -15.18 29.18
N PRO A 147 -5.62 -16.43 29.24
CA PRO A 147 -6.96 -16.68 29.73
C PRO A 147 -7.04 -16.40 31.23
N GLY A 148 -7.83 -15.40 31.60
CA GLY A 148 -8.04 -15.00 33.01
C GLY A 148 -7.42 -13.66 33.39
N GLU A 149 -6.65 -13.03 32.54
CA GLU A 149 -6.26 -11.64 32.69
C GLU A 149 -7.42 -10.69 32.35
N ASN A 150 -7.33 -9.45 32.85
CA ASN A 150 -8.36 -8.47 32.54
C ASN A 150 -8.23 -8.00 31.07
N GLU A 151 -9.35 -7.54 30.49
CA GLU A 151 -9.43 -7.08 29.11
C GLU A 151 -8.46 -5.91 28.82
N GLY A 152 -8.12 -5.13 29.86
CA GLY A 152 -7.18 -4.02 29.76
C GLY A 152 -5.75 -4.48 29.47
N ASP A 153 -5.29 -5.56 30.10
CA ASP A 153 -3.92 -6.08 29.92
C ASP A 153 -3.75 -6.69 28.53
N ALA A 154 -4.76 -7.41 28.04
CA ALA A 154 -4.78 -7.92 26.66
C ALA A 154 -4.78 -6.79 25.63
N ALA A 155 -5.43 -5.66 25.90
CA ALA A 155 -5.39 -4.49 25.01
C ALA A 155 -4.00 -3.85 24.97
N VAL A 156 -3.36 -3.68 26.13
CA VAL A 156 -1.98 -3.16 26.22
C VAL A 156 -1.00 -4.08 25.48
N LEU A 157 -1.12 -5.39 25.65
CA LEU A 157 -0.28 -6.36 24.96
C LEU A 157 -0.48 -6.27 23.43
N LEU A 158 -1.73 -6.14 22.96
CA LEU A 158 -2.04 -5.94 21.54
C LEU A 158 -1.35 -4.71 20.98
N ASP A 159 -1.44 -3.57 21.68
CA ASP A 159 -0.81 -2.32 21.24
C ASP A 159 0.72 -2.47 21.19
N LEU A 160 1.34 -3.05 22.21
CA LEU A 160 2.78 -3.33 22.22
C LEU A 160 3.23 -4.22 21.06
N LEU A 161 2.46 -5.25 20.72
CA LEU A 161 2.76 -6.17 19.62
C LEU A 161 2.66 -5.46 18.26
N ILE A 162 1.66 -4.60 18.07
CA ILE A 162 1.47 -3.82 16.85
C ILE A 162 2.59 -2.78 16.71
N ASP A 163 2.89 -2.02 17.75
CA ASP A 163 3.93 -0.99 17.75
C ASP A 163 5.32 -1.60 17.53
N TYR A 164 5.61 -2.72 18.18
CA TYR A 164 6.84 -3.46 17.96
C TYR A 164 6.96 -3.92 16.50
N THR A 165 5.86 -4.39 15.92
CA THR A 165 5.83 -4.85 14.53
C THR A 165 6.07 -3.71 13.55
N HIS A 166 5.40 -2.55 13.75
CA HIS A 166 5.60 -1.36 12.92
C HIS A 166 7.04 -0.87 13.00
N GLY A 167 7.56 -0.66 14.21
CA GLY A 167 8.92 -0.17 14.41
C GLY A 167 9.96 -1.09 13.77
N HIS A 168 9.79 -2.40 13.92
CA HIS A 168 10.71 -3.39 13.37
C HIS A 168 10.65 -3.47 11.84
N ALA A 169 9.44 -3.49 11.26
CA ALA A 169 9.25 -3.53 9.82
C ALA A 169 9.77 -2.27 9.11
N LEU A 170 9.52 -1.09 9.68
CA LEU A 170 10.03 0.17 9.15
C LEU A 170 11.56 0.23 9.25
N ALA A 171 12.15 -0.21 10.37
CA ALA A 171 13.60 -0.32 10.49
C ALA A 171 14.21 -1.26 9.45
N LEU A 172 13.58 -2.42 9.18
CA LEU A 172 13.99 -3.33 8.12
C LEU A 172 13.92 -2.70 6.72
N ALA A 173 12.85 -1.96 6.43
CA ALA A 173 12.69 -1.27 5.15
C ALA A 173 13.77 -0.22 4.88
N LEU A 174 14.30 0.40 5.94
CA LEU A 174 15.32 1.45 5.87
C LEU A 174 16.77 0.92 5.93
N SER A 175 16.98 -0.33 6.38
CA SER A 175 18.32 -0.82 6.79
C SER A 175 19.18 -1.40 5.66
N GLY A 176 18.69 -1.57 4.42
CA GLY A 176 19.48 -2.12 3.31
C GLY A 176 20.16 -3.47 3.62
N GLU A 177 21.45 -3.43 3.95
CA GLU A 177 22.24 -4.61 4.37
C GLU A 177 22.05 -4.87 5.87
N GLY A 178 21.69 -6.10 6.27
CA GLY A 178 21.45 -6.47 7.67
C GLY A 178 20.04 -6.97 7.97
N ALA A 179 19.16 -6.99 6.98
CA ALA A 179 17.78 -7.42 7.09
C ALA A 179 17.62 -8.83 7.75
N GLN A 180 18.55 -9.73 7.51
CA GLN A 180 18.48 -11.11 8.01
C GLN A 180 18.69 -11.19 9.54
N ALA A 181 19.62 -10.42 10.09
CA ALA A 181 19.86 -10.35 11.54
C ALA A 181 18.69 -9.67 12.27
N LEU A 182 18.07 -8.67 11.65
CA LEU A 182 16.89 -8.01 12.18
C LEU A 182 15.66 -8.93 12.13
N HIS A 183 15.50 -9.73 11.09
CA HIS A 183 14.38 -10.68 10.98
C HIS A 183 14.36 -11.69 12.12
N GLY A 184 15.48 -12.31 12.43
CA GLY A 184 15.59 -13.23 13.57
C GLY A 184 15.32 -12.57 14.94
N ARG A 185 15.64 -11.29 15.09
CA ARG A 185 15.33 -10.51 16.30
C ARG A 185 13.83 -10.22 16.44
N PHE A 186 13.12 -10.07 15.34
CA PHE A 186 11.67 -9.88 15.36
C PHE A 186 10.97 -11.08 16.01
N GLU A 187 11.25 -12.28 15.54
CA GLU A 187 10.67 -13.51 16.09
C GLU A 187 11.01 -13.70 17.58
N GLN A 188 12.27 -13.45 17.95
CA GLN A 188 12.71 -13.52 19.34
C GLN A 188 12.00 -12.49 20.24
N GLY A 189 11.78 -11.28 19.72
CA GLY A 189 11.04 -10.23 20.43
C GLY A 189 9.58 -10.61 20.65
N LEU A 190 8.89 -11.09 19.62
CA LEU A 190 7.51 -11.57 19.74
C LEU A 190 7.40 -12.73 20.76
N ALA A 191 8.34 -13.69 20.71
CA ALA A 191 8.37 -14.79 21.66
C ALA A 191 8.61 -14.36 23.12
N ARG A 192 9.20 -13.19 23.35
CA ARG A 192 9.35 -12.62 24.70
C ARG A 192 8.13 -11.84 25.17
N LEU A 193 7.45 -11.16 24.25
CA LEU A 193 6.22 -10.40 24.57
C LEU A 193 5.03 -11.32 24.83
N LEU A 194 5.04 -12.55 24.29
CA LEU A 194 3.98 -13.55 24.39
C LEU A 194 4.27 -14.66 25.45
N ARG A 195 5.08 -14.37 26.46
CA ARG A 195 5.42 -15.30 27.54
C ARG A 195 4.56 -15.06 28.81
#